data_95bf5673cdedcd0754623dcc7e76783b
#
_entry.id   95bf5673cdedcd0754623dcc7e76783b
#
_cell.length_a   1.000
_cell.length_b   1.000
_cell.length_c   1.000
_cell.angle_alpha   90.00
_cell.angle_beta   90.00
_cell.angle_gamma   90.00
#
_symmetry.space_group_name_H-M   'P 1'
#
loop_
_entity.id
_entity.type
_entity.pdbx_description
1 polymer ?
#
loop_
_entity_poly.entity_id
_entity_poly.type
_entity_poly.pdbx_seq_one_letter_code
_entity_poly.pdbx_strand_id
1 'polypeptide(L)' 'MAFAKAVVTGTVFRAPEKRFTQNNVPVSSFVLNIGDREEMLIRVVVGRAALDEVVSGISKDDRVLVEGRLQITTVKNESG' A
#
# COMPACT_ATOMS: atom_id res chain seq x y z
N MET A 1 11.51 -14.07 6.60
CA MET A 1 10.56 -12.98 6.44
C MET A 1 10.82 -11.93 7.51
N ALA A 2 11.07 -10.72 7.11
CA ALA A 2 11.38 -9.64 8.05
C ALA A 2 10.19 -8.68 8.16
N PHE A 3 9.89 -8.28 9.37
CA PHE A 3 8.88 -7.27 9.64
C PHE A 3 9.52 -6.09 10.35
N ALA A 4 9.18 -4.91 9.93
CA ALA A 4 9.59 -3.70 10.60
C ALA A 4 8.41 -2.75 10.65
N LYS A 5 8.30 -2.01 11.75
CA LYS A 5 7.35 -0.91 11.81
C LYS A 5 7.92 0.23 11.00
N ALA A 6 7.11 0.79 10.12
CA ALA A 6 7.55 1.85 9.25
C ALA A 6 6.53 2.97 9.19
N VAL A 7 7.01 4.18 8.99
CA VAL A 7 6.20 5.34 8.67
C VAL A 7 6.71 5.86 7.34
N VAL A 8 5.84 5.94 6.36
CA VAL A 8 6.20 6.43 5.04
C VAL A 8 5.25 7.52 4.59
N THR A 9 5.77 8.46 3.84
CA THR A 9 4.96 9.47 3.18
C THR A 9 5.17 9.38 1.69
N GLY A 10 4.16 9.72 0.95
CA GLY A 10 4.28 9.70 -0.49
C GLY A 10 3.01 10.18 -1.17
N THR A 11 3.01 10.05 -2.48
CA THR A 11 1.91 10.45 -3.33
C THR A 11 1.23 9.20 -3.87
N VAL A 12 -0.09 9.20 -3.85
CA VAL A 12 -0.86 8.05 -4.33
C VAL A 12 -0.67 7.91 -5.84
N PHE A 13 -0.08 6.80 -6.25
CA PHE A 13 0.18 6.50 -7.65
C PHE A 13 -1.02 5.86 -8.33
N ARG A 14 -1.71 4.97 -7.58
CA ARG A 14 -2.95 4.35 -8.03
C ARG A 14 -3.97 4.41 -6.90
N ALA A 15 -5.18 4.80 -7.23
CA ALA A 15 -6.28 4.86 -6.28
C ALA A 15 -6.57 3.50 -5.65
N PRO A 16 -7.10 3.46 -4.44
CA PRO A 16 -7.39 2.20 -3.76
C PRO A 16 -8.37 1.32 -4.51
N GLU A 17 -8.10 0.03 -4.49
CA GLU A 17 -9.00 -1.01 -4.96
C GLU A 17 -9.41 -1.87 -3.78
N LYS A 18 -10.69 -2.17 -3.70
CA LYS A 18 -11.23 -3.02 -2.66
C LYS A 18 -11.51 -4.40 -3.21
N ARG A 19 -11.00 -5.41 -2.53
CA ARG A 19 -11.23 -6.80 -2.89
C ARG A 19 -11.69 -7.56 -1.66
N PHE A 20 -12.32 -8.69 -1.88
CA PHE A 20 -12.76 -9.58 -0.80
C PHE A 20 -11.96 -10.86 -0.87
N THR A 21 -11.51 -11.32 0.31
CA THR A 21 -10.82 -12.60 0.41
C THR A 21 -11.82 -13.75 0.28
N GLN A 22 -11.32 -14.99 0.27
CA GLN A 22 -12.17 -16.17 0.23
C GLN A 22 -13.17 -16.22 1.39
N ASN A 23 -12.82 -15.59 2.50
CA ASN A 23 -13.68 -15.54 3.69
C ASN A 23 -14.55 -14.28 3.72
N ASN A 24 -14.69 -13.59 2.59
CA ASN A 24 -15.45 -12.35 2.46
C ASN A 24 -14.94 -11.21 3.36
N VAL A 25 -13.65 -11.21 3.65
CA VAL A 25 -13.03 -10.11 4.39
C VAL A 25 -12.62 -9.04 3.39
N PRO A 26 -13.07 -7.79 3.58
CA PRO A 26 -12.67 -6.71 2.67
C PRO A 26 -11.21 -6.32 2.89
N VAL A 27 -10.47 -6.19 1.82
CA VAL A 27 -9.08 -5.77 1.82
C VAL A 27 -8.93 -4.71 0.73
N SER A 28 -8.41 -3.56 1.11
CA SER A 28 -8.12 -2.48 0.17
C SER A 28 -6.62 -2.40 -0.07
N SER A 29 -6.22 -2.05 -1.27
CA SER A 29 -4.83 -1.83 -1.58
C SER A 29 -4.67 -0.65 -2.51
N PHE A 30 -3.58 0.06 -2.35
CA PHE A 30 -3.22 1.13 -3.26
C PHE A 30 -1.70 1.17 -3.42
N VAL A 31 -1.25 1.89 -4.42
CA VAL A 31 0.17 2.03 -4.70
C VAL A 31 0.60 3.45 -4.36
N LEU A 32 1.66 3.55 -3.58
CA LEU A 32 2.21 4.81 -3.12
C LEU A 32 3.59 5.03 -3.72
N ASN A 33 3.83 6.20 -4.25
CA ASN A 33 5.16 6.60 -4.72
C ASN A 33 5.84 7.34 -3.58
N ILE A 34 6.85 6.72 -3.00
CA ILE A 34 7.61 7.29 -1.89
C ILE A 34 8.96 7.87 -2.34
N GLY A 35 9.24 7.78 -3.63
CA GLY A 35 10.47 8.34 -4.18
C GLY A 35 10.38 9.85 -4.35
N ASP A 36 11.54 10.48 -4.36
CA ASP A 36 11.64 11.92 -4.56
C ASP A 36 12.01 12.22 -6.02
N ARG A 37 13.24 11.93 -6.40
CA ARG A 37 13.70 12.14 -7.77
C ARG A 37 13.42 10.97 -8.68
N GLU A 38 13.47 9.77 -8.12
CA GLU A 38 13.18 8.55 -8.83
C GLU A 38 11.88 7.98 -8.31
N GLU A 39 11.11 7.40 -9.20
CA GLU A 39 9.89 6.73 -8.83
C GLU A 39 10.22 5.49 -7.99
N MET A 40 9.63 5.41 -6.82
CA MET A 40 9.78 4.25 -5.94
C MET A 40 8.41 3.87 -5.43
N LEU A 41 7.88 2.78 -5.95
CA LEU A 41 6.51 2.38 -5.68
C LEU A 41 6.46 1.29 -4.62
N ILE A 42 5.55 1.45 -3.68
CA ILE A 42 5.23 0.42 -2.70
C ILE A 42 3.73 0.15 -2.74
N ARG A 43 3.37 -1.08 -2.43
CA ARG A 43 1.98 -1.46 -2.28
C ARG A 43 1.58 -1.35 -0.82
N VAL A 44 0.49 -0.63 -0.56
CA VAL A 44 -0.07 -0.52 0.78
C VAL A 44 -1.33 -1.38 0.82
N VAL A 45 -1.38 -2.29 1.79
CA VAL A 45 -2.52 -3.19 1.97
C VAL A 45 -3.19 -2.86 3.29
N VAL A 46 -4.48 -2.60 3.25
CA VAL A 46 -5.26 -2.23 4.42
C VAL A 46 -6.36 -3.27 4.63
N GLY A 47 -6.23 -4.02 5.73
CA GLY A 47 -7.21 -5.05 6.07
C GLY A 47 -8.07 -4.70 7.28
N ARG A 48 -7.98 -3.48 7.79
CA ARG A 48 -8.76 -3.05 8.95
C ARG A 48 -10.04 -2.37 8.53
N ALA A 49 -11.16 -2.88 9.00
CA ALA A 49 -12.46 -2.29 8.73
C ALA A 49 -12.56 -0.84 9.22
N ALA A 50 -11.90 -0.52 10.33
CA ALA A 50 -11.91 0.83 10.89
C ALA A 50 -11.28 1.87 9.96
N LEU A 51 -10.42 1.44 9.03
CA LEU A 51 -9.75 2.32 8.09
C LEU A 51 -10.43 2.36 6.71
N ASP A 52 -11.47 1.57 6.52
CA ASP A 52 -12.10 1.42 5.22
C ASP A 52 -12.64 2.76 4.69
N GLU A 53 -13.28 3.53 5.56
CA GLU A 53 -13.83 4.83 5.18
C GLU A 53 -12.73 5.82 4.80
N VAL A 54 -11.63 5.84 5.55
CA VAL A 54 -10.49 6.70 5.26
C VAL A 54 -9.88 6.33 3.93
N VAL A 55 -9.67 5.04 3.71
CA VAL A 55 -9.04 4.52 2.48
C VAL A 55 -9.91 4.83 1.27
N SER A 56 -11.21 4.68 1.39
CA SER A 56 -12.11 4.93 0.26
C SER A 56 -12.13 6.40 -0.16
N GLY A 57 -11.70 7.30 0.71
CA GLY A 57 -11.59 8.72 0.39
C GLY A 57 -10.27 9.12 -0.27
N ILE A 58 -9.34 8.19 -0.42
CA ILE A 58 -8.04 8.48 -1.03
C ILE A 58 -8.17 8.48 -2.55
N SER A 59 -7.59 9.49 -3.18
CA SER A 59 -7.60 9.62 -4.63
C SER A 59 -6.16 9.63 -5.17
N LYS A 60 -6.03 9.33 -6.45
CA LYS A 60 -4.76 9.46 -7.14
C LYS A 60 -4.22 10.88 -6.96
N ASP A 61 -2.92 10.96 -6.75
CA ASP A 61 -2.16 12.21 -6.55
C ASP A 61 -2.31 12.83 -5.16
N ASP A 62 -3.12 12.23 -4.29
CA ASP A 62 -3.17 12.64 -2.89
C ASP A 62 -1.84 12.36 -2.19
N ARG A 63 -1.46 13.24 -1.29
CA ARG A 63 -0.29 13.01 -0.44
C ARG A 63 -0.75 12.44 0.89
N VAL A 64 -0.16 11.30 1.26
CA VAL A 64 -0.59 10.59 2.47
C VAL A 64 0.61 10.16 3.30
N LEU A 65 0.35 9.94 4.57
CA LEU A 65 1.29 9.35 5.51
C LEU A 65 0.72 8.01 5.94
N VAL A 66 1.53 6.98 5.84
CA VAL A 66 1.13 5.62 6.20
C VAL A 66 2.03 5.11 7.31
N GLU A 67 1.42 4.63 8.38
CA GLU A 67 2.11 3.94 9.45
C GLU A 67 1.66 2.50 9.47
N GLY A 68 2.60 1.57 9.46
CA GLY A 68 2.26 0.16 9.45
C GLY A 68 3.48 -0.73 9.47
N ARG A 69 3.26 -1.98 9.12
CA ARG A 69 4.32 -2.96 9.03
C ARG A 69 4.84 -3.03 7.61
N LEU A 70 6.16 -2.98 7.50
CA LEU A 70 6.84 -3.17 6.23
C LEU A 70 7.25 -4.62 6.12
N GLN A 71 6.74 -5.29 5.10
CA GLN A 71 7.15 -6.63 4.75
C GLN A 71 7.91 -6.57 3.44
N ILE A 72 9.14 -7.05 3.48
CA ILE A 72 9.98 -7.09 2.29
C ILE A 72 9.99 -8.50 1.75
N THR A 73 9.53 -8.66 0.53
CA THR A 73 9.57 -9.94 -0.16
C THR A 73 10.50 -9.79 -1.35
N THR A 74 11.51 -10.62 -1.40
CA THR A 74 12.41 -10.65 -2.55
C THR A 74 11.83 -11.55 -3.63
N VAL A 75 11.56 -10.97 -4.78
CA VAL A 75 11.11 -11.74 -5.93
C VAL A 75 12.31 -11.95 -6.84
N LYS A 76 12.68 -13.22 -7.05
CA LYS A 76 13.75 -13.56 -7.93
C LYS A 76 13.27 -13.52 -9.37
N ASN A 77 13.89 -12.66 -10.15
CA ASN A 77 13.55 -12.54 -11.56
C ASN A 77 14.39 -13.54 -12.37
N GLU A 78 13.73 -14.51 -12.96
CA GLU A 78 14.42 -15.56 -13.71
C GLU A 78 14.84 -15.13 -15.11
N SER A 79 14.28 -14.06 -15.62
CA SER A 79 14.58 -13.61 -16.96
C SER A 79 15.81 -12.71 -17.04
N GLY A 80 16.33 -12.34 -15.90
CA GLY A 80 17.46 -11.42 -15.85
C GLY A 80 18.76 -12.08 -15.75
#